data_39186c479d31a0d150249734b88976fd
#
_entry.id   39186c479d31a0d150249734b88976fd
#
_cell.length_a   1.000
_cell.length_b   1.000
_cell.length_c   1.000
_cell.angle_alpha   90.00
_cell.angle_beta   90.00
_cell.angle_gamma   90.00
#
_symmetry.space_group_name_H-M   'P 1'
#
loop_
_entity.id
_entity.type
_entity.pdbx_description
1 polymer ?
#
loop_
_entity_poly.entity_id
_entity_poly.type
_entity_poly.pdbx_seq_one_letter_code
_entity_poly.pdbx_strand_id
1 'polypeptide(L)'
;DSGVLGRAAVPSGASTGENEALELRDGDKTRYMGKAVTKAVNNVNTVIASKVKGLDPDFKKIDKLLIDMDGTDNKGKLGANAILGVSMAVAKAAAIEKKLPLYAYLATGKANLLPVPLMNILNGGMHADNNLDIQEFMIMPIGAPNFSEALRMATEVFHNLKSLLKAQKLATSVGDEGGFAPNLTSNEQALAFIIEAIQKA
;
A
#
# COMPACT_ATOMS: atom_id res chain seq x y z
N ASP A 1 3.90 31.81 3.43
CA ASP A 1 2.89 31.86 2.37
C ASP A 1 3.52 31.78 0.97
N SER A 2 4.23 30.68 0.75
CA SER A 2 4.93 30.40 -0.53
C SER A 2 3.97 30.04 -1.68
N GLY A 3 2.68 29.84 -1.41
CA GLY A 3 1.70 29.36 -2.41
C GLY A 3 1.86 27.88 -2.79
N VAL A 4 2.75 27.12 -2.15
CA VAL A 4 2.97 25.72 -2.43
C VAL A 4 1.77 24.88 -2.01
N LEU A 5 1.34 23.96 -2.87
CA LEU A 5 0.25 23.02 -2.62
C LEU A 5 0.79 21.59 -2.48
N GLY A 6 0.58 20.98 -1.32
CA GLY A 6 0.76 19.55 -1.09
C GLY A 6 -0.55 18.80 -1.27
N ARG A 7 -0.56 17.75 -2.11
CA ARG A 7 -1.72 16.88 -2.32
C ARG A 7 -1.36 15.44 -2.02
N ALA A 8 -2.23 14.76 -1.28
CA ALA A 8 -2.11 13.34 -0.99
C ALA A 8 -3.44 12.63 -1.19
N ALA A 9 -3.38 11.37 -1.59
CA ALA A 9 -4.49 10.44 -1.58
C ALA A 9 -4.15 9.31 -0.60
N VAL A 10 -5.13 8.92 0.21
CA VAL A 10 -4.98 7.81 1.15
C VAL A 10 -5.68 6.60 0.56
N PRO A 11 -4.94 5.57 0.12
CA PRO A 11 -5.56 4.33 -0.34
C PRO A 11 -6.13 3.54 0.83
N SER A 12 -7.16 2.74 0.55
CA SER A 12 -7.66 1.73 1.47
C SER A 12 -6.94 0.41 1.23
N GLY A 13 -6.66 -0.36 2.28
CA GLY A 13 -6.14 -1.70 2.17
C GLY A 13 -7.22 -2.70 1.71
N ALA A 14 -6.81 -3.77 1.03
CA ALA A 14 -7.71 -4.85 0.61
C ALA A 14 -8.14 -5.72 1.80
N SER A 15 -7.24 -5.94 2.74
CA SER A 15 -7.49 -6.64 4.02
C SER A 15 -7.01 -5.78 5.19
N THR A 16 -7.48 -6.08 6.40
CA THR A 16 -7.08 -5.37 7.63
C THR A 16 -6.66 -6.38 8.69
N GLY A 17 -5.52 -6.10 9.35
CA GLY A 17 -5.05 -6.86 10.50
C GLY A 17 -5.64 -6.33 11.81
N GLU A 18 -5.66 -7.16 12.84
CA GLU A 18 -6.18 -6.83 14.17
C GLU A 18 -5.44 -5.65 14.83
N ASN A 19 -4.16 -5.52 14.54
CA ASN A 19 -3.28 -4.49 15.13
C ASN A 19 -3.08 -3.26 14.23
N GLU A 20 -3.82 -3.16 13.13
CA GLU A 20 -3.72 -2.00 12.24
C GLU A 20 -4.42 -0.77 12.83
N ALA A 21 -3.92 0.41 12.42
CA ALA A 21 -4.60 1.65 12.73
C ALA A 21 -5.96 1.72 12.01
N LEU A 22 -6.95 2.28 12.70
CA LEU A 22 -8.35 2.28 12.23
C LEU A 22 -8.55 3.25 11.05
N GLU A 23 -8.96 2.72 9.91
CA GLU A 23 -9.52 3.53 8.84
C GLU A 23 -10.95 3.94 9.22
N LEU A 24 -11.16 5.22 9.50
CA LEU A 24 -12.45 5.72 9.95
C LEU A 24 -13.47 5.72 8.81
N ARG A 25 -14.51 4.92 8.96
CA ARG A 25 -15.66 4.82 8.06
C ARG A 25 -16.93 5.34 8.74
N ASP A 26 -17.88 5.82 7.93
CA ASP A 26 -19.10 6.45 8.47
C ASP A 26 -20.04 5.43 9.11
N GLY A 27 -20.07 4.18 8.62
CA GLY A 27 -20.92 3.11 9.11
C GLY A 27 -22.39 3.23 8.66
N ASP A 28 -22.78 4.29 7.97
CA ASP A 28 -24.11 4.48 7.42
C ASP A 28 -24.30 3.60 6.19
N LYS A 29 -25.03 2.49 6.34
CA LYS A 29 -25.26 1.51 5.27
C LYS A 29 -26.03 2.06 4.08
N THR A 30 -26.74 3.19 4.22
CA THR A 30 -27.48 3.83 3.12
C THR A 30 -26.55 4.55 2.13
N ARG A 31 -25.29 4.82 2.53
CA ARG A 31 -24.27 5.46 1.70
C ARG A 31 -23.03 4.56 1.59
N TYR A 32 -22.68 4.22 0.35
CA TYR A 32 -21.50 3.37 0.06
C TYR A 32 -21.43 2.12 0.93
N MET A 33 -22.57 1.53 1.28
CA MET A 33 -22.67 0.34 2.14
C MET A 33 -21.98 0.49 3.51
N GLY A 34 -21.94 1.73 4.05
CA GLY A 34 -21.26 2.07 5.31
C GLY A 34 -19.78 2.45 5.14
N LYS A 35 -19.24 2.38 3.93
CA LYS A 35 -17.79 2.60 3.68
C LYS A 35 -17.44 4.06 3.31
N ALA A 36 -18.39 4.99 3.36
CA ALA A 36 -18.10 6.42 3.19
C ALA A 36 -17.13 6.94 4.27
N VAL A 37 -16.44 8.05 3.98
CA VAL A 37 -15.39 8.62 4.85
C VAL A 37 -15.66 10.08 5.22
N THR A 38 -16.93 10.48 5.27
CA THR A 38 -17.34 11.87 5.54
C THR A 38 -16.89 12.34 6.92
N LYS A 39 -16.91 11.44 7.92
CA LYS A 39 -16.40 11.72 9.27
C LYS A 39 -14.91 12.05 9.25
N ALA A 40 -14.11 11.26 8.55
CA ALA A 40 -12.67 11.51 8.41
C ALA A 40 -12.40 12.84 7.69
N VAL A 41 -13.13 13.14 6.60
CA VAL A 41 -13.05 14.41 5.87
C VAL A 41 -13.42 15.58 6.80
N ASN A 42 -14.49 15.45 7.57
CA ASN A 42 -14.88 16.48 8.54
C ASN A 42 -13.79 16.70 9.62
N ASN A 43 -13.20 15.63 10.14
CA ASN A 43 -12.09 15.73 11.09
C ASN A 43 -10.91 16.52 10.50
N VAL A 44 -10.55 16.29 9.23
CA VAL A 44 -9.50 17.06 8.55
C VAL A 44 -9.89 18.53 8.45
N ASN A 45 -11.11 18.83 7.97
CA ASN A 45 -11.53 20.21 7.64
C ASN A 45 -11.79 21.06 8.88
N THR A 46 -12.09 20.46 10.02
CA THR A 46 -12.46 21.18 11.25
C THR A 46 -11.43 20.99 12.36
N VAL A 47 -11.36 19.79 12.94
CA VAL A 47 -10.55 19.51 14.13
C VAL A 47 -9.06 19.67 13.83
N ILE A 48 -8.57 18.98 12.79
CA ILE A 48 -7.15 19.01 12.43
C ILE A 48 -6.79 20.38 11.86
N ALA A 49 -7.57 20.90 10.92
CA ALA A 49 -7.30 22.19 10.29
C ALA A 49 -7.19 23.33 11.33
N SER A 50 -8.02 23.32 12.38
CA SER A 50 -7.96 24.35 13.44
C SER A 50 -6.64 24.37 14.22
N LYS A 51 -5.91 23.24 14.23
CA LYS A 51 -4.66 23.09 14.98
C LYS A 51 -3.42 23.18 14.10
N VAL A 52 -3.54 22.85 12.82
CA VAL A 52 -2.40 22.82 11.89
C VAL A 52 -2.21 24.17 11.17
N LYS A 53 -3.28 24.94 10.99
CA LYS A 53 -3.19 26.27 10.36
C LYS A 53 -2.21 27.19 11.08
N GLY A 54 -1.29 27.80 10.33
CA GLY A 54 -0.29 28.73 10.84
C GLY A 54 0.98 28.05 11.39
N LEU A 55 1.06 26.72 11.36
CA LEU A 55 2.28 26.00 11.74
C LEU A 55 3.22 25.85 10.53
N ASP A 56 4.52 25.79 10.84
CA ASP A 56 5.51 25.42 9.84
C ASP A 56 5.27 23.98 9.33
N PRO A 57 5.54 23.68 8.06
CA PRO A 57 5.30 22.37 7.46
C PRO A 57 6.40 21.35 7.85
N ASP A 58 6.72 21.27 9.13
CA ASP A 58 7.57 20.21 9.70
C ASP A 58 6.71 18.96 9.94
N PHE A 59 6.80 17.99 8.99
CA PHE A 59 5.96 16.80 9.05
C PHE A 59 6.12 16.01 10.35
N LYS A 60 7.33 15.95 10.94
CA LYS A 60 7.56 15.22 12.20
C LYS A 60 6.82 15.86 13.37
N LYS A 61 6.80 17.19 13.44
CA LYS A 61 6.05 17.92 14.46
C LYS A 61 4.55 17.80 14.23
N ILE A 62 4.11 17.90 12.98
CA ILE A 62 2.69 17.74 12.62
C ILE A 62 2.23 16.32 12.92
N ASP A 63 2.99 15.28 12.57
CA ASP A 63 2.65 13.89 12.87
C ASP A 63 2.50 13.67 14.38
N LYS A 64 3.46 14.17 15.18
CA LYS A 64 3.34 14.10 16.64
C LYS A 64 2.09 14.79 17.14
N LEU A 65 1.81 16.00 16.67
CA LEU A 65 0.59 16.74 17.03
C LEU A 65 -0.67 15.94 16.71
N LEU A 66 -0.75 15.34 15.53
CA LEU A 66 -1.92 14.56 15.10
C LEU A 66 -2.12 13.29 15.95
N ILE A 67 -1.03 12.61 16.29
CA ILE A 67 -1.04 11.44 17.18
C ILE A 67 -1.49 11.85 18.59
N ASP A 68 -0.95 12.91 19.13
CA ASP A 68 -1.31 13.43 20.46
C ASP A 68 -2.79 13.90 20.51
N MET A 69 -3.30 14.48 19.42
CA MET A 69 -4.71 14.89 19.30
C MET A 69 -5.68 13.71 19.23
N ASP A 70 -5.28 12.65 18.56
CA ASP A 70 -6.07 11.42 18.51
C ASP A 70 -6.07 10.76 19.89
N GLY A 71 -4.91 10.51 20.45
CA GLY A 71 -4.73 9.99 21.81
C GLY A 71 -5.17 8.53 21.99
N THR A 72 -5.48 7.82 20.90
CA THR A 72 -5.80 6.39 20.93
C THR A 72 -4.68 5.56 20.30
N ASP A 73 -4.52 4.32 20.73
CA ASP A 73 -3.47 3.43 20.23
C ASP A 73 -3.61 3.16 18.72
N ASN A 74 -4.85 3.00 18.26
CA ASN A 74 -5.19 2.62 16.88
C ASN A 74 -5.66 3.79 15.99
N LYS A 75 -5.51 5.04 16.40
CA LYS A 75 -5.97 6.25 15.66
C LYS A 75 -7.49 6.27 15.44
N GLY A 76 -8.26 5.68 16.37
CA GLY A 76 -9.71 5.48 16.20
C GLY A 76 -10.54 6.74 16.36
N LYS A 77 -10.03 7.81 17.02
CA LYS A 77 -10.79 9.04 17.27
C LYS A 77 -10.85 9.96 16.05
N LEU A 78 -9.73 10.24 15.42
CA LEU A 78 -9.64 11.08 14.22
C LEU A 78 -9.74 10.25 12.93
N GLY A 79 -9.26 9.02 12.97
CA GLY A 79 -9.11 8.12 11.85
C GLY A 79 -7.70 8.13 11.26
N ALA A 80 -7.13 6.95 11.07
CA ALA A 80 -5.81 6.81 10.46
C ALA A 80 -5.76 7.43 9.07
N ASN A 81 -6.83 7.30 8.28
CA ASN A 81 -6.97 7.91 6.96
C ASN A 81 -6.94 9.44 7.02
N ALA A 82 -7.60 10.07 8.00
CA ALA A 82 -7.55 11.51 8.20
C ALA A 82 -6.12 11.99 8.57
N ILE A 83 -5.50 11.32 9.54
CA ILE A 83 -4.14 11.62 10.01
C ILE A 83 -3.13 11.47 8.88
N LEU A 84 -3.14 10.33 8.20
CA LEU A 84 -2.19 10.02 7.12
C LEU A 84 -2.35 10.98 5.93
N GLY A 85 -3.59 11.36 5.59
CA GLY A 85 -3.84 12.32 4.52
C GLY A 85 -3.17 13.67 4.76
N VAL A 86 -3.25 14.19 5.98
CA VAL A 86 -2.59 15.45 6.38
C VAL A 86 -1.09 15.29 6.44
N SER A 87 -0.59 14.23 7.09
CA SER A 87 0.85 13.92 7.19
C SER A 87 1.54 13.89 5.81
N MET A 88 0.99 13.11 4.88
CA MET A 88 1.54 13.02 3.52
C MET A 88 1.47 14.34 2.75
N ALA A 89 0.37 15.09 2.89
CA ALA A 89 0.21 16.37 2.21
C ALA A 89 1.22 17.41 2.72
N VAL A 90 1.44 17.47 4.03
CA VAL A 90 2.43 18.35 4.65
C VAL A 90 3.85 17.99 4.20
N ALA A 91 4.21 16.70 4.24
CA ALA A 91 5.53 16.26 3.79
C ALA A 91 5.80 16.60 2.31
N LYS A 92 4.79 16.42 1.44
CA LYS A 92 4.89 16.79 0.02
C LYS A 92 5.02 18.30 -0.17
N ALA A 93 4.24 19.11 0.54
CA ALA A 93 4.33 20.57 0.48
C ALA A 93 5.71 21.05 0.91
N ALA A 94 6.21 20.54 2.04
CA ALA A 94 7.53 20.89 2.55
C ALA A 94 8.68 20.48 1.61
N ALA A 95 8.57 19.32 0.96
CA ALA A 95 9.54 18.89 -0.05
C ALA A 95 9.57 19.85 -1.26
N ILE A 96 8.39 20.23 -1.77
CA ILE A 96 8.27 21.19 -2.89
C ILE A 96 8.85 22.56 -2.50
N GLU A 97 8.51 23.05 -1.31
CA GLU A 97 9.04 24.33 -0.82
C GLU A 97 10.57 24.35 -0.75
N LYS A 98 11.15 23.23 -0.32
CA LYS A 98 12.62 23.03 -0.29
C LYS A 98 13.22 22.70 -1.65
N LYS A 99 12.41 22.59 -2.71
CA LYS A 99 12.84 22.19 -4.05
C LYS A 99 13.55 20.83 -4.09
N LEU A 100 13.09 19.91 -3.25
CA LEU A 100 13.61 18.55 -3.14
C LEU A 100 12.55 17.54 -3.58
N PRO A 101 12.94 16.41 -4.20
CA PRO A 101 12.04 15.29 -4.33
C PRO A 101 11.72 14.73 -2.94
N LEU A 102 10.51 14.17 -2.78
CA LEU A 102 10.01 13.72 -1.48
C LEU A 102 10.97 12.74 -0.78
N TYR A 103 11.52 11.78 -1.52
CA TYR A 103 12.45 10.81 -0.96
C TYR A 103 13.70 11.47 -0.35
N ALA A 104 14.23 12.50 -0.99
CA ALA A 104 15.40 13.23 -0.51
C ALA A 104 15.05 14.11 0.72
N TYR A 105 13.84 14.67 0.76
CA TYR A 105 13.36 15.42 1.90
C TYR A 105 13.16 14.54 3.14
N LEU A 106 12.66 13.32 2.96
CA LEU A 106 12.41 12.38 4.06
C LEU A 106 13.68 11.66 4.53
N ALA A 107 14.72 11.62 3.70
CA ALA A 107 15.94 10.90 4.00
C ALA A 107 16.73 11.51 5.17
N THR A 108 17.29 10.66 6.02
CA THR A 108 18.24 11.04 7.07
C THR A 108 19.70 11.00 6.61
N GLY A 109 19.94 10.64 5.34
CA GLY A 109 21.25 10.51 4.69
C GLY A 109 21.10 10.37 3.19
N LYS A 110 22.03 9.69 2.52
CA LYS A 110 21.93 9.42 1.08
C LYS A 110 20.81 8.40 0.80
N ALA A 111 19.79 8.81 0.08
CA ALA A 111 18.69 7.95 -0.37
C ALA A 111 18.87 7.64 -1.86
N ASN A 112 19.77 6.73 -2.19
CA ASN A 112 20.15 6.39 -3.57
C ASN A 112 20.08 4.89 -3.87
N LEU A 113 19.52 4.10 -2.94
CA LEU A 113 19.36 2.66 -3.09
C LEU A 113 17.88 2.30 -3.04
N LEU A 114 17.37 1.68 -4.11
CA LEU A 114 16.05 1.05 -4.10
C LEU A 114 16.15 -0.34 -3.45
N PRO A 115 15.14 -0.77 -2.70
CA PRO A 115 15.10 -2.11 -2.16
C PRO A 115 14.96 -3.15 -3.28
N VAL A 116 15.41 -4.38 -3.03
CA VAL A 116 15.03 -5.51 -3.88
C VAL A 116 13.51 -5.68 -3.80
N PRO A 117 12.79 -5.69 -4.93
CA PRO A 117 11.34 -5.77 -4.89
C PRO A 117 10.87 -7.16 -4.47
N LEU A 118 9.85 -7.20 -3.62
CA LEU A 118 9.10 -8.40 -3.26
C LEU A 118 7.78 -8.33 -4.02
N MET A 119 7.57 -9.26 -4.96
CA MET A 119 6.49 -9.16 -5.94
C MET A 119 5.51 -10.32 -5.80
N ASN A 120 4.25 -10.00 -5.51
CA ASN A 120 3.17 -10.97 -5.45
C ASN A 120 2.77 -11.42 -6.86
N ILE A 121 2.78 -12.71 -7.13
CA ILE A 121 2.46 -13.30 -8.46
C ILE A 121 1.35 -14.33 -8.43
N LEU A 122 0.95 -14.82 -7.23
CA LEU A 122 -0.18 -15.71 -7.04
C LEU A 122 -0.87 -15.41 -5.72
N ASN A 123 -2.18 -15.33 -5.73
CA ASN A 123 -3.01 -15.00 -4.58
C ASN A 123 -3.86 -16.17 -4.11
N GLY A 124 -4.15 -16.19 -2.81
CA GLY A 124 -5.14 -17.03 -2.15
C GLY A 124 -5.74 -16.33 -0.93
N GLY A 125 -6.33 -17.07 -0.01
CA GLY A 125 -6.92 -16.54 1.20
C GLY A 125 -7.93 -15.43 0.94
N MET A 126 -7.83 -14.34 1.69
CA MET A 126 -8.72 -13.17 1.56
C MET A 126 -8.50 -12.36 0.27
N HIS A 127 -7.38 -12.56 -0.45
CA HIS A 127 -7.02 -11.80 -1.64
C HIS A 127 -7.49 -12.44 -2.96
N ALA A 128 -8.11 -13.64 -2.89
CA ALA A 128 -8.59 -14.35 -4.06
C ALA A 128 -9.79 -15.23 -3.73
N ASP A 129 -10.75 -15.31 -4.66
CA ASP A 129 -11.87 -16.25 -4.58
C ASP A 129 -11.41 -17.60 -5.14
N ASN A 130 -10.61 -18.32 -4.37
CA ASN A 130 -10.10 -19.64 -4.67
C ASN A 130 -9.93 -20.48 -3.38
N ASN A 131 -9.37 -21.68 -3.51
CA ASN A 131 -9.25 -22.65 -2.42
C ASN A 131 -7.89 -22.69 -1.73
N LEU A 132 -7.03 -21.68 -1.95
CA LEU A 132 -5.74 -21.56 -1.29
C LEU A 132 -5.88 -20.77 0.02
N ASP A 133 -5.13 -21.18 1.07
CA ASP A 133 -5.15 -20.52 2.37
C ASP A 133 -4.17 -19.35 2.46
N ILE A 134 -3.03 -19.46 1.77
CA ILE A 134 -1.97 -18.44 1.78
C ILE A 134 -2.39 -17.28 0.90
N GLN A 135 -2.41 -16.07 1.46
CA GLN A 135 -2.88 -14.87 0.78
C GLN A 135 -2.00 -14.43 -0.38
N GLU A 136 -0.68 -14.56 -0.23
CA GLU A 136 0.30 -14.05 -1.18
C GLU A 136 1.44 -15.03 -1.37
N PHE A 137 1.76 -15.32 -2.63
CA PHE A 137 2.97 -16.04 -3.01
C PHE A 137 3.85 -15.09 -3.82
N MET A 138 5.01 -14.77 -3.26
CA MET A 138 5.88 -13.71 -3.77
C MET A 138 7.20 -14.24 -4.29
N ILE A 139 7.76 -13.54 -5.27
CA ILE A 139 9.13 -13.73 -5.75
C ILE A 139 9.99 -12.53 -5.41
N MET A 140 11.28 -12.77 -5.21
CA MET A 140 12.27 -11.74 -4.87
C MET A 140 13.53 -11.94 -5.72
N PRO A 141 13.76 -11.13 -6.77
CA PRO A 141 14.90 -11.31 -7.69
C PRO A 141 16.21 -10.75 -7.08
N ILE A 142 16.74 -11.42 -6.08
CA ILE A 142 17.92 -10.98 -5.29
C ILE A 142 19.21 -10.94 -6.07
N GLY A 143 19.31 -11.66 -7.21
CA GLY A 143 20.51 -11.68 -8.08
C GLY A 143 20.54 -10.57 -9.13
N ALA A 144 19.52 -9.73 -9.23
CA ALA A 144 19.47 -8.67 -10.21
C ALA A 144 20.45 -7.54 -9.90
N PRO A 145 21.20 -7.01 -10.89
CA PRO A 145 22.20 -5.97 -10.67
C PRO A 145 21.60 -4.58 -10.38
N ASN A 146 20.33 -4.37 -10.71
CA ASN A 146 19.59 -3.13 -10.48
C ASN A 146 18.08 -3.39 -10.47
N PHE A 147 17.29 -2.36 -10.08
CA PHE A 147 15.84 -2.46 -9.98
C PHE A 147 15.16 -2.76 -11.33
N SER A 148 15.63 -2.17 -12.42
CA SER A 148 15.06 -2.40 -13.76
C SER A 148 15.20 -3.85 -14.19
N GLU A 149 16.36 -4.46 -13.94
CA GLU A 149 16.59 -5.88 -14.21
C GLU A 149 15.77 -6.78 -13.26
N ALA A 150 15.63 -6.40 -11.98
CA ALA A 150 14.77 -7.09 -11.04
C ALA A 150 13.31 -7.12 -11.53
N LEU A 151 12.80 -5.99 -12.02
CA LEU A 151 11.46 -5.90 -12.58
C LEU A 151 11.32 -6.74 -13.86
N ARG A 152 12.31 -6.71 -14.77
CA ARG A 152 12.31 -7.53 -15.99
C ARG A 152 12.25 -9.02 -15.64
N MET A 153 13.15 -9.49 -14.76
CA MET A 153 13.18 -10.90 -14.33
C MET A 153 11.85 -11.35 -13.75
N ALA A 154 11.28 -10.55 -12.83
CA ALA A 154 10.00 -10.89 -12.22
C ALA A 154 8.84 -10.87 -13.21
N THR A 155 8.86 -9.98 -14.19
CA THR A 155 7.86 -9.94 -15.28
C THR A 155 7.94 -11.19 -16.15
N GLU A 156 9.13 -11.67 -16.48
CA GLU A 156 9.34 -12.92 -17.24
C GLU A 156 8.83 -14.13 -16.45
N VAL A 157 9.12 -14.22 -15.15
CA VAL A 157 8.55 -15.26 -14.28
C VAL A 157 7.03 -15.20 -14.25
N PHE A 158 6.44 -14.01 -14.09
CA PHE A 158 4.99 -13.82 -14.07
C PHE A 158 4.33 -14.30 -15.38
N HIS A 159 4.89 -13.99 -16.54
CA HIS A 159 4.36 -14.43 -17.82
C HIS A 159 4.59 -15.92 -18.09
N ASN A 160 5.68 -16.51 -17.61
CA ASN A 160 5.88 -17.96 -17.64
C ASN A 160 4.86 -18.68 -16.75
N LEU A 161 4.61 -18.17 -15.55
CA LEU A 161 3.56 -18.68 -14.66
C LEU A 161 2.18 -18.63 -15.34
N LYS A 162 1.84 -17.53 -16.00
CA LYS A 162 0.60 -17.42 -16.79
C LYS A 162 0.48 -18.52 -17.84
N SER A 163 1.57 -18.79 -18.55
CA SER A 163 1.62 -19.80 -19.60
C SER A 163 1.45 -21.21 -19.04
N LEU A 164 2.07 -21.50 -17.92
CA LEU A 164 1.94 -22.78 -17.21
C LEU A 164 0.50 -23.02 -16.73
N LEU A 165 -0.11 -22.04 -16.09
CA LEU A 165 -1.50 -22.11 -15.62
C LEU A 165 -2.45 -22.35 -16.80
N LYS A 166 -2.28 -21.62 -17.91
CA LYS A 166 -3.08 -21.84 -19.14
C LYS A 166 -2.93 -23.24 -19.73
N ALA A 167 -1.70 -23.77 -19.76
CA ALA A 167 -1.44 -25.12 -20.26
C ALA A 167 -2.18 -26.19 -19.45
N GLN A 168 -2.38 -25.96 -18.17
CA GLN A 168 -3.15 -26.82 -17.27
C GLN A 168 -4.66 -26.44 -17.23
N LYS A 169 -5.11 -25.54 -18.11
CA LYS A 169 -6.51 -25.05 -18.15
C LYS A 169 -6.97 -24.40 -16.82
N LEU A 170 -6.04 -23.84 -16.07
CA LEU A 170 -6.31 -23.13 -14.81
C LEU A 170 -6.61 -21.66 -15.09
N ALA A 171 -7.33 -21.01 -14.15
CA ALA A 171 -7.68 -19.59 -14.23
C ALA A 171 -6.42 -18.71 -14.22
N THR A 172 -6.43 -17.68 -15.06
CA THR A 172 -5.39 -16.64 -15.10
C THR A 172 -5.99 -15.24 -14.85
N SER A 173 -7.18 -15.19 -14.23
CA SER A 173 -7.69 -13.99 -13.56
C SER A 173 -6.81 -13.66 -12.36
N VAL A 174 -6.77 -12.38 -12.01
CA VAL A 174 -5.95 -11.90 -10.90
C VAL A 174 -6.81 -11.64 -9.67
N GLY A 175 -6.22 -11.83 -8.50
CA GLY A 175 -6.79 -11.42 -7.22
C GLY A 175 -6.59 -9.93 -6.93
N ASP A 176 -6.96 -9.51 -5.74
CA ASP A 176 -6.95 -8.10 -5.31
C ASP A 176 -5.55 -7.46 -5.34
N GLU A 177 -4.51 -8.26 -5.23
CA GLU A 177 -3.11 -7.82 -5.20
C GLU A 177 -2.33 -8.10 -6.51
N GLY A 178 -3.06 -8.44 -7.58
CA GLY A 178 -2.50 -8.58 -8.92
C GLY A 178 -1.84 -9.93 -9.23
N GLY A 179 -1.73 -10.85 -8.27
CA GLY A 179 -1.32 -12.24 -8.51
C GLY A 179 -2.43 -13.08 -9.15
N PHE A 180 -2.09 -14.15 -9.87
CA PHE A 180 -3.08 -15.06 -10.42
C PHE A 180 -3.86 -15.77 -9.32
N ALA A 181 -5.13 -16.08 -9.57
CA ALA A 181 -6.04 -16.67 -8.59
C ALA A 181 -6.61 -18.03 -9.06
N PRO A 182 -5.77 -19.03 -9.38
CA PRO A 182 -6.26 -20.35 -9.79
C PRO A 182 -6.78 -21.15 -8.59
N ASN A 183 -7.73 -22.06 -8.84
CA ASN A 183 -7.99 -23.16 -7.92
C ASN A 183 -6.90 -24.23 -8.10
N LEU A 184 -6.21 -24.56 -7.02
CA LEU A 184 -5.14 -25.56 -7.01
C LEU A 184 -5.46 -26.65 -5.98
N THR A 185 -4.74 -27.75 -6.01
CA THR A 185 -4.97 -28.87 -5.08
C THR A 185 -4.38 -28.62 -3.70
N SER A 186 -3.38 -27.74 -3.59
CA SER A 186 -2.75 -27.36 -2.33
C SER A 186 -1.88 -26.10 -2.47
N ASN A 187 -1.44 -25.55 -1.34
CA ASN A 187 -0.46 -24.45 -1.31
C ASN A 187 0.91 -24.87 -1.88
N GLU A 188 1.30 -26.14 -1.70
CA GLU A 188 2.54 -26.69 -2.28
C GLU A 188 2.49 -26.72 -3.81
N GLN A 189 1.34 -26.97 -4.41
CA GLN A 189 1.18 -26.92 -5.87
C GLN A 189 1.40 -25.49 -6.39
N ALA A 190 0.96 -24.46 -5.65
CA ALA A 190 1.25 -23.08 -6.00
C ALA A 190 2.77 -22.80 -6.03
N LEU A 191 3.50 -23.24 -5.01
CA LEU A 191 4.95 -23.14 -4.97
C LEU A 191 5.63 -23.89 -6.11
N ALA A 192 5.16 -25.09 -6.44
CA ALA A 192 5.70 -25.88 -7.54
C ALA A 192 5.56 -25.16 -8.90
N PHE A 193 4.40 -24.56 -9.18
CA PHE A 193 4.20 -23.75 -10.39
C PHE A 193 5.13 -22.54 -10.44
N ILE A 194 5.34 -21.87 -9.30
CA ILE A 194 6.24 -20.71 -9.21
C ILE A 194 7.68 -21.12 -9.47
N ILE A 195 8.15 -22.22 -8.87
CA ILE A 195 9.49 -22.76 -9.11
C ILE A 195 9.69 -23.11 -10.58
N GLU A 196 8.71 -23.80 -11.21
CA GLU A 196 8.75 -24.12 -12.64
C GLU A 196 8.78 -22.84 -13.50
N ALA A 197 8.01 -21.82 -13.13
CA ALA A 197 8.01 -20.53 -13.82
C ALA A 197 9.37 -19.81 -13.73
N ILE A 198 10.02 -19.85 -12.58
CA ILE A 198 11.37 -19.31 -12.38
C ILE A 198 12.41 -20.05 -13.24
N GLN A 199 12.31 -21.38 -13.33
CA GLN A 199 13.23 -22.18 -14.13
C GLN A 199 13.09 -21.95 -15.65
N LYS A 200 11.91 -21.50 -16.09
CA LYS A 200 11.61 -21.21 -17.49
C LYS A 200 11.91 -19.76 -17.89
N ALA A 201 12.09 -18.88 -16.95
CA ALA A 201 12.37 -17.47 -17.19
C ALA A 201 13.87 -17.20 -17.33
#